data_a813c4477e401694dc10c21233bfe9ed
#
_entry.id   a813c4477e401694dc10c21233bfe9ed
#
_cell.length_a   1.000
_cell.length_b   1.000
_cell.length_c   1.000
_cell.angle_alpha   90.00
_cell.angle_beta   90.00
_cell.angle_gamma   90.00
#
_symmetry.space_group_name_H-M   'P 1'
#
loop_
_entity.id
_entity.type
_entity.pdbx_description
1 polymer ?
#
loop_
_entity_poly.entity_id
_entity_poly.type
_entity_poly.pdbx_seq_one_letter_code
_entity_poly.pdbx_strand_id
1 'polypeptide(L)'
;RSIRALACVAALTGLAAPALAHHGFGLFQMDIMRKWSGTITKMHLVNPHSYMELDVVDASGKKIYMRCEMRAAALLRRSGWSIEMFKPGSRVEIEGRPHRDDPRACYIENFKIGDAPTMNRNDQFQTKGIDTSKRPLRLSDGQPNISGDWAVEQLVLTVPPSGGNGSMIPKSMSPDYAAGRITLQQVQATQPPRPKVVYTAAGKQAADKFDGRSPKDNPW
;
A
#
# COMPACT_ATOMS: atom_id res chain seq x y z
N ARG A 1 30.69 36.12 27.56
CA ARG A 1 29.48 36.07 26.64
C ARG A 1 29.55 34.89 25.66
N SER A 2 30.72 34.39 25.29
CA SER A 2 30.92 33.33 24.27
C SER A 2 30.53 31.92 24.74
N ILE A 3 30.64 31.56 26.02
CA ILE A 3 30.35 30.22 26.55
C ILE A 3 28.83 29.92 26.56
N ARG A 4 28.01 30.96 26.83
CA ARG A 4 26.54 30.79 26.81
C ARG A 4 25.97 30.55 25.42
N ALA A 5 26.59 31.13 24.40
CA ALA A 5 26.20 30.90 23.01
C ALA A 5 26.54 29.49 22.50
N LEU A 6 27.69 28.94 22.90
CA LEU A 6 28.08 27.56 22.58
C LEU A 6 27.14 26.52 23.26
N ALA A 7 26.73 26.76 24.49
CA ALA A 7 25.83 25.88 25.22
C ALA A 7 24.43 25.82 24.58
N CYS A 8 23.92 26.94 24.03
CA CYS A 8 22.65 26.97 23.32
C CYS A 8 22.69 26.22 21.95
N VAL A 9 23.80 26.28 21.23
CA VAL A 9 23.97 25.56 19.96
C VAL A 9 24.09 24.05 20.22
N ALA A 10 24.81 23.63 21.25
CA ALA A 10 24.92 22.21 21.62
C ALA A 10 23.58 21.60 22.11
N ALA A 11 22.73 22.39 22.75
CA ALA A 11 21.40 21.94 23.20
C ALA A 11 20.39 21.79 22.04
N LEU A 12 20.53 22.56 20.97
CA LEU A 12 19.65 22.48 19.78
C LEU A 12 19.99 21.29 18.86
N THR A 13 21.25 20.84 18.85
CA THR A 13 21.65 19.67 18.04
C THR A 13 21.28 18.33 18.68
N GLY A 14 21.06 18.28 19.99
CA GLY A 14 20.67 17.07 20.72
C GLY A 14 19.20 16.66 20.58
N LEU A 15 18.35 17.51 20.00
CA LEU A 15 16.89 17.27 19.86
C LEU A 15 16.44 16.82 18.47
N ALA A 16 17.37 16.62 17.54
CA ALA A 16 17.04 16.01 16.24
C ALA A 16 16.88 14.49 16.42
N ALA A 17 15.77 14.06 17.00
CA ALA A 17 15.35 12.66 16.89
C ALA A 17 15.15 12.34 15.39
N PRO A 18 15.73 11.24 14.87
CA PRO A 18 15.48 10.83 13.51
C PRO A 18 13.97 10.58 13.36
N ALA A 19 13.31 11.38 12.53
CA ALA A 19 11.94 11.09 12.12
C ALA A 19 11.97 9.82 11.26
N LEU A 20 11.68 8.67 11.86
CA LEU A 20 11.52 7.41 11.16
C LEU A 20 10.17 7.46 10.43
N ALA A 21 10.18 7.98 9.21
CA ALA A 21 9.03 7.92 8.32
C ALA A 21 8.90 6.48 7.79
N HIS A 22 7.96 5.72 8.33
CA HIS A 22 7.65 4.35 7.91
C HIS A 22 6.79 4.33 6.64
N HIS A 23 7.25 4.97 5.57
CA HIS A 23 6.58 4.94 4.28
C HIS A 23 7.42 4.18 3.26
N GLY A 24 7.07 2.91 3.03
CA GLY A 24 7.67 2.10 1.99
C GLY A 24 8.18 0.73 2.44
N PHE A 25 8.67 -0.05 1.49
CA PHE A 25 9.21 -1.39 1.69
C PHE A 25 10.61 -1.41 2.33
N GLY A 26 11.11 -0.28 2.84
CA GLY A 26 12.46 -0.16 3.38
C GLY A 26 12.78 -1.09 4.55
N LEU A 27 11.76 -1.53 5.28
CA LEU A 27 11.91 -2.50 6.37
C LEU A 27 12.13 -3.93 5.89
N PHE A 28 11.82 -4.24 4.63
CA PHE A 28 11.89 -5.58 4.08
C PHE A 28 13.04 -5.75 3.11
N GLN A 29 13.59 -6.97 3.03
CA GLN A 29 14.63 -7.35 2.07
C GLN A 29 13.96 -7.71 0.76
N MET A 30 13.71 -6.73 -0.10
CA MET A 30 12.92 -6.89 -1.32
C MET A 30 13.60 -7.75 -2.40
N ASP A 31 14.87 -8.01 -2.29
CA ASP A 31 15.69 -8.88 -3.11
C ASP A 31 15.65 -10.36 -2.68
N ILE A 32 15.15 -10.65 -1.47
CA ILE A 32 15.08 -12.00 -0.91
C ILE A 32 13.63 -12.47 -0.84
N MET A 33 13.36 -13.67 -1.33
CA MET A 33 12.10 -14.39 -1.16
C MET A 33 12.30 -15.56 -0.20
N ARG A 34 11.44 -15.70 0.80
CA ARG A 34 11.43 -16.84 1.74
C ARG A 34 10.05 -17.47 1.81
N LYS A 35 10.04 -18.73 2.23
CA LYS A 35 8.82 -19.50 2.47
C LYS A 35 8.67 -19.81 3.94
N TRP A 36 7.44 -19.73 4.41
CA TRP A 36 7.06 -20.15 5.76
C TRP A 36 5.77 -20.96 5.69
N SER A 37 5.69 -21.96 6.55
CA SER A 37 4.46 -22.76 6.73
C SER A 37 4.04 -22.69 8.18
N GLY A 38 2.76 -22.51 8.41
CA GLY A 38 2.25 -22.33 9.75
C GLY A 38 0.74 -22.40 9.83
N THR A 39 0.21 -21.90 10.93
CA THR A 39 -1.23 -21.83 11.20
C THR A 39 -1.61 -20.36 11.44
N ILE A 40 -2.69 -19.92 10.83
CA ILE A 40 -3.23 -18.57 11.05
C ILE A 40 -3.76 -18.50 12.48
N THR A 41 -3.26 -17.57 13.27
CA THR A 41 -3.80 -17.28 14.60
C THR A 41 -4.79 -16.13 14.55
N LYS A 42 -4.50 -15.10 13.71
CA LYS A 42 -5.39 -13.96 13.54
C LYS A 42 -5.09 -13.22 12.24
N MET A 43 -6.12 -12.61 11.65
CA MET A 43 -5.99 -11.65 10.55
C MET A 43 -6.50 -10.30 11.00
N HIS A 44 -5.73 -9.25 10.67
CA HIS A 44 -6.08 -7.86 10.94
C HIS A 44 -6.21 -7.12 9.61
N LEU A 45 -7.45 -6.84 9.19
CA LEU A 45 -7.74 -5.98 8.05
C LEU A 45 -7.83 -4.53 8.51
N VAL A 46 -6.69 -3.86 8.55
CA VAL A 46 -6.52 -2.49 9.05
C VAL A 46 -5.73 -1.63 8.05
N ASN A 47 -5.80 -0.32 8.21
CA ASN A 47 -4.97 0.64 7.49
C ASN A 47 -3.87 1.16 8.44
N PRO A 48 -2.70 1.56 7.95
CA PRO A 48 -2.28 1.57 6.55
C PRO A 48 -1.86 0.20 6.02
N HIS A 49 -1.55 -0.77 6.86
CA HIS A 49 -1.09 -2.11 6.48
C HIS A 49 -1.86 -3.18 7.26
N SER A 50 -2.56 -4.06 6.54
CA SER A 50 -3.13 -5.27 7.12
C SER A 50 -2.00 -6.25 7.46
N TYR A 51 -2.24 -7.15 8.39
CA TYR A 51 -1.26 -8.16 8.74
C TYR A 51 -1.91 -9.46 9.24
N MET A 52 -1.20 -10.55 9.01
CA MET A 52 -1.55 -11.89 9.44
C MET A 52 -0.61 -12.31 10.55
N GLU A 53 -1.17 -12.78 11.66
CA GLU A 53 -0.45 -13.42 12.75
C GLU A 53 -0.45 -14.93 12.56
N LEU A 54 0.70 -15.55 12.78
CA LEU A 54 0.94 -16.95 12.46
C LEU A 54 1.72 -17.64 13.57
N ASP A 55 1.38 -18.89 13.84
CA ASP A 55 2.28 -19.85 14.48
C ASP A 55 3.01 -20.62 13.38
N VAL A 56 4.32 -20.42 13.27
CA VAL A 56 5.21 -21.09 12.32
C VAL A 56 6.08 -22.08 13.07
N VAL A 57 6.40 -23.21 12.46
CA VAL A 57 7.36 -24.16 13.01
C VAL A 57 8.72 -23.91 12.34
N ASP A 58 9.72 -23.60 13.13
CA ASP A 58 11.08 -23.42 12.62
C ASP A 58 11.78 -24.76 12.30
N ALA A 59 12.99 -24.70 11.76
CA ALA A 59 13.77 -25.88 11.40
C ALA A 59 14.11 -26.81 12.60
N SER A 60 14.01 -26.30 13.82
CA SER A 60 14.22 -27.07 15.06
C SER A 60 12.95 -27.74 15.58
N GLY A 61 11.80 -27.51 14.92
CA GLY A 61 10.49 -27.96 15.38
C GLY A 61 9.83 -27.07 16.44
N LYS A 62 10.44 -25.94 16.78
CA LYS A 62 9.91 -24.99 17.75
C LYS A 62 8.87 -24.08 17.08
N LYS A 63 7.74 -23.90 17.76
CA LYS A 63 6.76 -22.88 17.38
C LYS A 63 7.30 -21.50 17.65
N ILE A 64 7.23 -20.65 16.63
CA ILE A 64 7.52 -19.22 16.72
C ILE A 64 6.34 -18.42 16.20
N TYR A 65 6.00 -17.35 16.90
CA TYR A 65 5.04 -16.36 16.43
C TYR A 65 5.65 -15.53 15.32
N MET A 66 4.89 -15.34 14.24
CA MET A 66 5.25 -14.42 13.15
C MET A 66 4.12 -13.46 12.86
N ARG A 67 4.49 -12.26 12.42
CA ARG A 67 3.59 -11.24 11.91
C ARG A 67 4.00 -10.85 10.50
N CYS A 68 3.14 -11.12 9.53
CA CYS A 68 3.41 -10.84 8.14
C CYS A 68 2.45 -9.79 7.59
N GLU A 69 3.00 -8.73 7.01
CA GLU A 69 2.24 -7.60 6.51
C GLU A 69 1.68 -7.84 5.10
N MET A 70 0.58 -7.19 4.81
CA MET A 70 -0.10 -7.14 3.52
C MET A 70 -0.46 -5.68 3.17
N ARG A 71 -1.21 -5.51 2.09
CA ARG A 71 -1.72 -4.21 1.66
C ARG A 71 -2.73 -3.64 2.66
N ALA A 72 -3.02 -2.34 2.53
CA ALA A 72 -4.03 -1.65 3.32
C ALA A 72 -5.41 -2.34 3.22
N ALA A 73 -6.17 -2.37 4.32
CA ALA A 73 -7.50 -2.97 4.36
C ALA A 73 -8.44 -2.39 3.29
N ALA A 74 -8.37 -1.08 3.05
CA ALA A 74 -9.17 -0.42 2.02
C ALA A 74 -8.89 -0.97 0.61
N LEU A 75 -7.63 -1.31 0.30
CA LEU A 75 -7.24 -1.90 -0.97
C LEU A 75 -7.70 -3.37 -1.06
N LEU A 76 -7.49 -4.15 0.00
CA LEU A 76 -7.88 -5.55 0.04
C LEU A 76 -9.40 -5.71 -0.11
N ARG A 77 -10.19 -4.95 0.67
CA ARG A 77 -11.67 -5.00 0.59
C ARG A 77 -12.18 -4.65 -0.79
N ARG A 78 -11.62 -3.62 -1.45
CA ARG A 78 -12.00 -3.27 -2.83
C ARG A 78 -11.66 -4.36 -3.84
N SER A 79 -10.63 -5.15 -3.55
CA SER A 79 -10.28 -6.32 -4.36
C SER A 79 -11.10 -7.57 -4.03
N GLY A 80 -12.11 -7.45 -3.15
CA GLY A 80 -12.99 -8.55 -2.75
C GLY A 80 -12.45 -9.44 -1.64
N TRP A 81 -11.38 -9.00 -0.95
CA TRP A 81 -10.87 -9.72 0.21
C TRP A 81 -11.77 -9.48 1.42
N SER A 82 -12.04 -10.53 2.17
CA SER A 82 -12.78 -10.46 3.42
C SER A 82 -12.05 -11.18 4.54
N ILE A 83 -12.39 -10.87 5.78
CA ILE A 83 -11.73 -11.47 6.95
C ILE A 83 -12.05 -12.95 7.08
N GLU A 84 -13.21 -13.38 6.58
CA GLU A 84 -13.70 -14.75 6.60
C GLU A 84 -12.83 -15.71 5.78
N MET A 85 -12.05 -15.18 4.84
CA MET A 85 -11.07 -15.96 4.06
C MET A 85 -9.91 -16.46 4.93
N PHE A 86 -9.65 -15.81 6.07
CA PHE A 86 -8.49 -16.04 6.93
C PHE A 86 -8.91 -16.63 8.28
N LYS A 87 -9.50 -17.80 8.26
CA LYS A 87 -10.01 -18.44 9.49
C LYS A 87 -8.86 -18.81 10.43
N PRO A 88 -8.88 -18.41 11.71
CA PRO A 88 -7.94 -18.91 12.70
C PRO A 88 -7.94 -20.44 12.75
N GLY A 89 -6.77 -21.04 12.92
CA GLY A 89 -6.57 -22.49 12.86
C GLY A 89 -6.32 -23.06 11.47
N SER A 90 -6.51 -22.28 10.40
CA SER A 90 -6.21 -22.73 9.04
C SER A 90 -4.71 -22.83 8.82
N ARG A 91 -4.27 -23.93 8.18
CA ARG A 91 -2.90 -24.07 7.68
C ARG A 91 -2.66 -23.05 6.57
N VAL A 92 -1.49 -22.42 6.58
CA VAL A 92 -1.07 -21.47 5.56
C VAL A 92 0.38 -21.69 5.16
N GLU A 93 0.64 -21.55 3.88
CA GLU A 93 1.98 -21.46 3.31
C GLU A 93 2.14 -20.03 2.76
N ILE A 94 3.22 -19.35 3.10
CA ILE A 94 3.51 -17.97 2.71
C ILE A 94 4.82 -17.92 1.95
N GLU A 95 4.83 -17.16 0.86
CA GLU A 95 6.03 -16.67 0.21
C GLU A 95 6.06 -15.16 0.38
N GLY A 96 7.18 -14.63 0.88
CA GLY A 96 7.26 -13.21 1.19
C GLY A 96 8.68 -12.71 1.40
N ARG A 97 8.77 -11.43 1.68
CA ARG A 97 10.01 -10.70 1.92
C ARG A 97 10.29 -10.65 3.42
N PRO A 98 11.43 -11.17 3.90
CA PRO A 98 11.77 -11.10 5.31
C PRO A 98 12.02 -9.66 5.74
N HIS A 99 11.67 -9.34 6.97
CA HIS A 99 12.07 -8.07 7.59
C HIS A 99 13.58 -8.04 7.81
N ARG A 100 14.20 -6.86 7.76
CA ARG A 100 15.67 -6.71 7.88
C ARG A 100 16.17 -7.06 9.27
N ASP A 101 15.45 -6.63 10.29
CA ASP A 101 15.90 -6.64 11.69
C ASP A 101 15.04 -7.56 12.58
N ASP A 102 13.82 -7.93 12.17
CA ASP A 102 12.96 -8.83 12.93
C ASP A 102 12.73 -10.14 12.16
N PRO A 103 13.32 -11.25 12.59
CA PRO A 103 13.14 -12.55 11.94
C PRO A 103 11.71 -13.11 12.07
N ARG A 104 10.87 -12.49 12.90
CA ARG A 104 9.46 -12.85 13.10
C ARG A 104 8.49 -11.99 12.29
N ALA A 105 9.02 -11.17 11.38
CA ALA A 105 8.21 -10.31 10.53
C ALA A 105 8.49 -10.56 9.05
N CYS A 106 7.45 -10.47 8.21
CA CYS A 106 7.58 -10.56 6.77
C CYS A 106 6.57 -9.66 6.05
N TYR A 107 6.78 -9.45 4.76
CA TYR A 107 5.82 -8.87 3.84
C TYR A 107 5.34 -9.94 2.85
N ILE A 108 4.06 -10.23 2.82
CA ILE A 108 3.47 -11.31 2.02
C ILE A 108 3.44 -10.91 0.54
N GLU A 109 3.96 -11.78 -0.32
CA GLU A 109 3.76 -11.72 -1.77
C GLU A 109 2.71 -12.71 -2.23
N ASN A 110 2.90 -13.98 -1.90
CA ASN A 110 1.99 -15.06 -2.21
C ASN A 110 1.66 -15.86 -0.95
N PHE A 111 0.50 -16.49 -0.94
CA PHE A 111 0.15 -17.42 0.13
C PHE A 111 -0.90 -18.43 -0.34
N LYS A 112 -1.00 -19.53 0.38
CA LYS A 112 -1.95 -20.60 0.15
C LYS A 112 -2.56 -21.00 1.49
N ILE A 113 -3.88 -21.05 1.58
CA ILE A 113 -4.61 -21.47 2.79
C ILE A 113 -5.21 -22.85 2.55
N GLY A 114 -4.78 -23.84 3.33
CA GLY A 114 -5.19 -25.24 3.16
C GLY A 114 -4.91 -25.74 1.75
N ASP A 115 -5.91 -26.29 1.08
CA ASP A 115 -5.80 -26.83 -0.28
C ASP A 115 -6.26 -25.84 -1.35
N ALA A 116 -6.56 -24.58 -0.98
CA ALA A 116 -6.92 -23.55 -1.94
C ALA A 116 -5.77 -23.24 -2.91
N PRO A 117 -6.05 -22.71 -4.10
CA PRO A 117 -5.01 -22.22 -5.00
C PRO A 117 -4.13 -21.16 -4.33
N THR A 118 -2.88 -21.06 -4.78
CA THR A 118 -1.99 -19.97 -4.36
C THR A 118 -2.58 -18.63 -4.78
N MET A 119 -2.64 -17.72 -3.84
CA MET A 119 -3.15 -16.35 -4.01
C MET A 119 -2.00 -15.37 -3.95
N ASN A 120 -2.02 -14.35 -4.81
CA ASN A 120 -1.12 -13.22 -4.74
C ASN A 120 -1.80 -12.07 -3.98
N ARG A 121 -1.05 -11.32 -3.21
CA ARG A 121 -1.56 -10.14 -2.45
C ARG A 121 -2.26 -9.09 -3.31
N ASN A 122 -2.11 -9.16 -4.62
CA ASN A 122 -2.74 -8.24 -5.58
C ASN A 122 -3.94 -8.86 -6.30
N ASP A 123 -4.31 -10.11 -5.98
CA ASP A 123 -5.43 -10.77 -6.63
C ASP A 123 -6.74 -10.01 -6.44
N GLN A 124 -7.53 -10.04 -7.49
CA GLN A 124 -8.83 -9.38 -7.56
C GLN A 124 -9.90 -10.48 -7.56
N PHE A 125 -10.62 -10.63 -6.45
CA PHE A 125 -11.75 -11.57 -6.35
C PHE A 125 -13.06 -10.93 -6.80
N GLN A 126 -13.14 -9.61 -6.74
CA GLN A 126 -14.26 -8.86 -7.27
C GLN A 126 -13.94 -8.40 -8.69
N THR A 127 -14.40 -9.17 -9.67
CA THR A 127 -14.18 -8.89 -11.10
C THR A 127 -15.22 -7.94 -11.71
N LYS A 128 -16.39 -7.82 -11.07
CA LYS A 128 -17.44 -6.87 -11.46
C LYS A 128 -17.42 -5.71 -10.48
N GLY A 129 -17.24 -4.50 -10.98
CA GLY A 129 -17.48 -3.30 -10.22
C GLY A 129 -18.89 -3.30 -9.62
N ILE A 130 -19.09 -2.54 -8.56
CA ILE A 130 -20.45 -2.32 -8.02
C ILE A 130 -21.27 -1.70 -9.13
N ASP A 131 -22.44 -2.30 -9.41
CA ASP A 131 -23.37 -1.71 -10.38
C ASP A 131 -23.83 -0.34 -9.87
N THR A 132 -23.31 0.70 -10.50
CA THR A 132 -23.64 2.09 -10.18
C THR A 132 -24.72 2.68 -11.06
N SER A 133 -25.30 1.89 -12.00
CA SER A 133 -26.28 2.36 -12.97
C SER A 133 -27.55 2.94 -12.31
N LYS A 134 -27.92 2.41 -11.14
CA LYS A 134 -29.08 2.88 -10.34
C LYS A 134 -28.72 3.91 -9.29
N ARG A 135 -27.47 4.32 -9.22
CA ARG A 135 -27.00 5.25 -8.21
C ARG A 135 -27.42 6.67 -8.60
N PRO A 136 -28.09 7.42 -7.72
CA PRO A 136 -28.41 8.81 -8.02
C PRO A 136 -27.12 9.63 -8.11
N LEU A 137 -27.01 10.49 -9.11
CA LEU A 137 -25.86 11.38 -9.30
C LEU A 137 -25.77 12.45 -8.19
N ARG A 138 -26.91 12.74 -7.55
CA ARG A 138 -27.00 13.68 -6.45
C ARG A 138 -27.71 13.05 -5.25
N LEU A 139 -27.35 13.47 -4.08
CA LEU A 139 -28.05 13.16 -2.82
C LEU A 139 -29.34 13.97 -2.74
N SER A 140 -30.20 13.66 -1.76
CA SER A 140 -31.46 14.36 -1.52
C SER A 140 -31.30 15.83 -1.19
N ASP A 141 -30.14 16.24 -0.66
CA ASP A 141 -29.73 17.61 -0.36
C ASP A 141 -29.16 18.37 -1.56
N GLY A 142 -29.13 17.75 -2.75
CA GLY A 142 -28.60 18.32 -3.98
C GLY A 142 -27.08 18.21 -4.15
N GLN A 143 -26.34 17.70 -3.16
CA GLN A 143 -24.91 17.50 -3.26
C GLN A 143 -24.56 16.38 -4.27
N PRO A 144 -23.41 16.46 -4.96
CA PRO A 144 -22.93 15.33 -5.77
C PRO A 144 -22.81 14.08 -4.91
N ASN A 145 -23.34 12.96 -5.39
CA ASN A 145 -23.21 11.69 -4.70
C ASN A 145 -21.84 11.08 -4.97
N ILE A 146 -20.90 11.33 -4.09
CA ILE A 146 -19.55 10.77 -4.12
C ILE A 146 -19.41 9.49 -3.28
N SER A 147 -20.51 8.97 -2.69
CA SER A 147 -20.48 7.74 -1.89
C SER A 147 -20.11 6.54 -2.75
N GLY A 148 -19.43 5.56 -2.19
CA GLY A 148 -19.03 4.32 -2.85
C GLY A 148 -17.52 4.16 -2.98
N ASP A 149 -17.15 3.01 -3.53
CA ASP A 149 -15.73 2.68 -3.76
C ASP A 149 -15.27 3.32 -5.06
N TRP A 150 -14.36 4.26 -4.95
CA TRP A 150 -13.70 4.87 -6.09
C TRP A 150 -12.36 4.16 -6.31
N ALA A 151 -12.26 3.39 -7.37
CA ALA A 151 -11.00 2.80 -7.80
C ALA A 151 -10.52 3.51 -9.06
N VAL A 152 -9.32 4.05 -9.02
CA VAL A 152 -8.56 4.29 -10.24
C VAL A 152 -8.12 2.93 -10.80
N GLU A 153 -7.90 2.85 -12.10
CA GLU A 153 -7.29 1.68 -12.71
C GLU A 153 -6.02 1.30 -11.94
N GLN A 154 -5.85 0.00 -11.67
CA GLN A 154 -4.70 -0.48 -10.92
C GLN A 154 -3.42 -0.13 -11.68
N LEU A 155 -2.55 0.64 -11.04
CA LEU A 155 -1.22 0.92 -11.55
C LEU A 155 -0.26 -0.16 -11.02
N VAL A 156 0.61 -0.64 -11.88
CA VAL A 156 1.68 -1.58 -11.55
C VAL A 156 3.02 -1.01 -11.96
N LEU A 157 4.03 -1.20 -11.14
CA LEU A 157 5.39 -0.82 -11.48
C LEU A 157 5.90 -1.72 -12.59
N THR A 158 6.17 -1.16 -13.76
CA THR A 158 6.63 -1.89 -14.93
C THR A 158 7.94 -1.31 -15.41
N VAL A 159 8.93 -2.18 -15.62
CA VAL A 159 10.25 -1.81 -16.17
C VAL A 159 10.20 -1.97 -17.69
N PRO A 160 10.68 -0.99 -18.47
CA PRO A 160 10.77 -1.12 -19.91
C PRO A 160 11.83 -2.14 -20.32
N PRO A 161 11.75 -2.73 -21.54
CA PRO A 161 12.72 -3.74 -21.98
C PRO A 161 14.15 -3.23 -22.07
N SER A 162 14.34 -1.91 -22.22
CA SER A 162 15.64 -1.25 -22.16
C SER A 162 16.28 -1.23 -20.76
N GLY A 163 15.57 -1.70 -19.75
CA GLY A 163 15.99 -1.59 -18.35
C GLY A 163 15.83 -0.18 -17.78
N GLY A 164 16.38 0.04 -16.59
CA GLY A 164 16.33 1.31 -15.90
C GLY A 164 15.17 1.41 -14.89
N ASN A 165 14.78 2.65 -14.57
CA ASN A 165 13.72 2.90 -13.59
C ASN A 165 12.35 2.49 -14.14
N GLY A 166 11.61 1.70 -13.37
CA GLY A 166 10.24 1.36 -13.69
C GLY A 166 9.30 2.55 -13.60
N SER A 167 8.20 2.49 -14.33
CA SER A 167 7.11 3.47 -14.31
C SER A 167 5.83 2.83 -13.81
N MET A 168 4.98 3.63 -13.16
CA MET A 168 3.64 3.21 -12.77
C MET A 168 2.72 3.21 -13.98
N ILE A 169 2.45 2.02 -14.52
CA ILE A 169 1.70 1.81 -15.76
C ILE A 169 0.34 1.20 -15.41
N PRO A 170 -0.76 1.59 -16.08
CA PRO A 170 -2.02 0.90 -15.98
C PRO A 170 -1.85 -0.61 -16.22
N LYS A 171 -2.46 -1.43 -15.37
CA LYS A 171 -2.30 -2.89 -15.42
C LYS A 171 -2.66 -3.46 -16.80
N SER A 172 -3.67 -2.89 -17.43
CA SER A 172 -4.11 -3.26 -18.80
C SER A 172 -3.03 -3.02 -19.86
N MET A 173 -2.18 -2.01 -19.67
CA MET A 173 -1.13 -1.61 -20.62
C MET A 173 0.26 -2.15 -20.25
N SER A 174 0.41 -2.68 -19.04
CA SER A 174 1.70 -3.16 -18.53
C SER A 174 2.36 -4.23 -19.40
N PRO A 175 1.65 -5.24 -19.95
CA PRO A 175 2.28 -6.24 -20.81
C PRO A 175 2.85 -5.64 -22.11
N ASP A 176 2.18 -4.65 -22.69
CA ASP A 176 2.62 -3.99 -23.92
C ASP A 176 3.81 -3.06 -23.67
N TYR A 177 3.79 -2.35 -22.56
CA TYR A 177 4.90 -1.50 -22.14
C TYR A 177 6.15 -2.34 -21.80
N ALA A 178 6.00 -3.42 -21.04
CA ALA A 178 7.09 -4.32 -20.69
C ALA A 178 7.72 -5.00 -21.93
N ALA A 179 6.92 -5.25 -22.96
CA ALA A 179 7.38 -5.80 -24.24
C ALA A 179 7.91 -4.73 -25.22
N GLY A 180 7.87 -3.45 -24.85
CA GLY A 180 8.31 -2.35 -25.72
C GLY A 180 7.39 -2.06 -26.91
N ARG A 181 6.15 -2.62 -26.90
CA ARG A 181 5.18 -2.35 -27.97
C ARG A 181 4.55 -0.96 -27.87
N ILE A 182 4.54 -0.39 -26.69
CA ILE A 182 4.11 1.00 -26.44
C ILE A 182 5.13 1.73 -25.60
N THR A 183 5.19 3.05 -25.78
CA THR A 183 6.07 3.95 -25.04
C THR A 183 5.37 4.57 -23.82
N LEU A 184 6.15 5.11 -22.88
CA LEU A 184 5.59 5.84 -21.74
C LEU A 184 4.74 7.05 -22.19
N GLN A 185 5.15 7.73 -23.26
CA GLN A 185 4.39 8.84 -23.82
C GLN A 185 3.02 8.39 -24.34
N GLN A 186 2.94 7.23 -25.00
CA GLN A 186 1.66 6.64 -25.42
C GLN A 186 0.79 6.27 -24.24
N VAL A 187 1.35 5.66 -23.19
CA VAL A 187 0.61 5.40 -21.94
C VAL A 187 0.05 6.70 -21.34
N GLN A 188 0.87 7.75 -21.28
CA GLN A 188 0.44 9.05 -20.72
C GLN A 188 -0.66 9.71 -21.58
N ALA A 189 -0.60 9.54 -22.90
CA ALA A 189 -1.61 10.09 -23.82
C ALA A 189 -3.00 9.45 -23.66
N THR A 190 -3.08 8.21 -23.12
CA THR A 190 -4.37 7.56 -22.84
C THR A 190 -4.99 8.00 -21.53
N GLN A 191 -4.23 8.66 -20.65
CA GLN A 191 -4.76 9.14 -19.38
C GLN A 191 -5.69 10.33 -19.62
N PRO A 192 -6.85 10.37 -18.96
CA PRO A 192 -7.72 11.53 -19.06
C PRO A 192 -6.96 12.79 -18.60
N PRO A 193 -7.17 13.93 -19.26
CA PRO A 193 -6.55 15.17 -18.81
C PRO A 193 -6.96 15.42 -17.36
N ARG A 194 -6.01 15.85 -16.54
CA ARG A 194 -6.30 16.18 -15.15
C ARG A 194 -7.41 17.24 -15.12
N PRO A 195 -8.51 17.00 -14.41
CA PRO A 195 -9.58 17.98 -14.33
C PRO A 195 -9.02 19.29 -13.75
N LYS A 196 -9.36 20.41 -14.38
CA LYS A 196 -9.08 21.71 -13.78
C LYS A 196 -9.86 21.81 -12.48
N VAL A 197 -9.15 21.95 -11.38
CA VAL A 197 -9.78 22.21 -10.08
C VAL A 197 -10.35 23.62 -10.12
N VAL A 198 -11.67 23.73 -10.06
CA VAL A 198 -12.37 25.01 -9.93
C VAL A 198 -12.61 25.22 -8.45
N TYR A 199 -11.89 26.15 -7.87
CA TYR A 199 -12.04 26.49 -6.46
C TYR A 199 -13.23 27.42 -6.25
N THR A 200 -13.99 27.22 -5.18
CA THR A 200 -14.82 28.27 -4.60
C THR A 200 -13.92 29.39 -4.07
N ALA A 201 -14.46 30.59 -3.83
CA ALA A 201 -13.67 31.68 -3.26
C ALA A 201 -12.96 31.28 -1.95
N ALA A 202 -13.66 30.58 -1.07
CA ALA A 202 -13.08 30.05 0.18
C ALA A 202 -12.02 28.98 -0.08
N GLY A 203 -12.27 28.06 -1.02
CA GLY A 203 -11.31 27.02 -1.40
C GLY A 203 -10.04 27.59 -2.00
N LYS A 204 -10.15 28.65 -2.85
CA LYS A 204 -8.99 29.35 -3.38
C LYS A 204 -8.18 30.02 -2.28
N GLN A 205 -8.84 30.69 -1.36
CA GLN A 205 -8.18 31.34 -0.23
C GLN A 205 -7.45 30.33 0.67
N ALA A 206 -8.02 29.15 0.88
CA ALA A 206 -7.36 28.05 1.60
C ALA A 206 -6.15 27.51 0.82
N ALA A 207 -6.31 27.26 -0.48
CA ALA A 207 -5.24 26.78 -1.33
C ALA A 207 -4.06 27.76 -1.43
N ASP A 208 -4.33 29.04 -1.51
CA ASP A 208 -3.29 30.08 -1.58
C ASP A 208 -2.48 30.20 -0.26
N LYS A 209 -3.07 29.77 0.85
CA LYS A 209 -2.43 29.74 2.18
C LYS A 209 -1.77 28.39 2.49
N PHE A 210 -2.05 27.37 1.68
CA PHE A 210 -1.54 26.02 1.91
C PHE A 210 -0.04 25.96 1.63
N ASP A 211 0.74 25.61 2.63
CA ASP A 211 2.16 25.26 2.49
C ASP A 211 2.35 23.78 2.78
N GLY A 212 2.43 22.96 1.73
CA GLY A 212 2.63 21.52 1.85
C GLY A 212 3.91 21.08 2.55
N ARG A 213 4.80 22.03 2.88
CA ARG A 213 6.01 21.82 3.69
C ARG A 213 5.78 22.13 5.16
N SER A 214 4.70 22.83 5.48
CA SER A 214 4.34 23.17 6.85
C SER A 214 3.77 21.96 7.59
N PRO A 215 4.28 21.60 8.78
CA PRO A 215 3.69 20.55 9.59
C PRO A 215 2.22 20.79 9.98
N LYS A 216 1.76 22.06 9.95
CA LYS A 216 0.36 22.41 10.22
C LYS A 216 -0.58 22.05 9.06
N ASP A 217 -0.06 22.15 7.83
CA ASP A 217 -0.83 21.93 6.61
C ASP A 217 -0.62 20.50 6.04
N ASN A 218 0.48 19.87 6.43
CA ASN A 218 0.80 18.49 6.06
C ASN A 218 1.24 17.70 7.30
N PRO A 219 0.30 17.15 8.08
CA PRO A 219 0.56 16.42 9.31
C PRO A 219 1.12 15.00 9.10
N TRP A 220 1.42 14.60 7.87
CA TRP A 220 1.96 13.27 7.49
C TRP A 220 3.49 13.23 7.41
#